data_b92a567a043f7b30b5c8b8a5de50c10e
#
_entry.id   b92a567a043f7b30b5c8b8a5de50c10e
#
_cell.length_a   1.000
_cell.length_b   1.000
_cell.length_c   1.000
_cell.angle_alpha   90.00
_cell.angle_beta   90.00
_cell.angle_gamma   90.00
#
_symmetry.space_group_name_H-M   'P 1'
#
loop_
_entity.id
_entity.type
_entity.pdbx_description
1 polymer ?
#
loop_
_entity_poly.entity_id
_entity_poly.type
_entity_poly.pdbx_seq_one_letter_code
_entity_poly.pdbx_strand_id
1 'polypeptide(L)'
;MQTFLPSPSYAESARMLDNRRLGKQRVECKQILLAMSKTSGGWVNHPATKMWRGHEIELCRYAHAMCREWVQRGYKDNLAVFFADAVLQFHGDGRNPYPPPWLGDESFHASHRSNLLRKAPDYYARYGWSEPADLPYVWPIQ
;
A
#
# COMPACT_ATOMS: atom_id res chain seq x y z
N MET A 1 -1.36 9.66 5.09
CA MET A 1 -0.65 8.42 4.76
C MET A 1 -1.66 7.34 4.40
N GLN A 2 -1.40 6.60 3.35
CA GLN A 2 -2.27 5.52 2.88
C GLN A 2 -1.46 4.56 2.03
N THR A 3 -1.85 3.29 2.04
CA THR A 3 -1.38 2.28 1.08
C THR A 3 -2.53 2.00 0.11
N PHE A 4 -2.49 2.62 -1.07
CA PHE A 4 -3.59 2.52 -2.02
C PHE A 4 -3.68 1.14 -2.66
N LEU A 5 -4.84 0.53 -2.56
CA LEU A 5 -5.16 -0.78 -3.11
C LEU A 5 -6.50 -0.72 -3.87
N PRO A 6 -6.52 -0.10 -5.06
CA PRO A 6 -7.73 -0.11 -5.89
C PRO A 6 -8.09 -1.51 -6.38
N SER A 7 -7.16 -2.46 -6.28
CA SER A 7 -7.32 -3.86 -6.64
C SER A 7 -6.69 -4.72 -5.54
N PRO A 8 -7.15 -5.96 -5.33
CA PRO A 8 -6.46 -6.89 -4.42
C PRO A 8 -5.10 -7.36 -4.93
N SER A 9 -4.80 -7.16 -6.21
CA SER A 9 -3.47 -7.42 -6.77
C SER A 9 -2.54 -6.24 -6.51
N TYR A 10 -1.41 -6.47 -5.85
CA TYR A 10 -0.42 -5.42 -5.59
C TYR A 10 0.16 -4.87 -6.89
N ALA A 11 0.50 -5.75 -7.83
CA ALA A 11 1.06 -5.34 -9.11
C ALA A 11 0.06 -4.53 -9.93
N GLU A 12 -1.21 -4.94 -9.94
CA GLU A 12 -2.26 -4.20 -10.64
C GLU A 12 -2.51 -2.84 -9.99
N SER A 13 -2.56 -2.80 -8.66
CA SER A 13 -2.69 -1.53 -7.93
C SER A 13 -1.55 -0.59 -8.26
N ALA A 14 -0.30 -1.10 -8.33
CA ALA A 14 0.85 -0.29 -8.69
C ALA A 14 0.70 0.28 -10.10
N ARG A 15 0.26 -0.54 -11.06
CA ARG A 15 0.06 -0.08 -12.45
C ARG A 15 -1.02 0.99 -12.56
N MET A 16 -2.03 0.94 -11.70
CA MET A 16 -3.14 1.89 -11.73
C MET A 16 -2.79 3.27 -11.18
N LEU A 17 -1.81 3.37 -10.28
CA LEU A 17 -1.51 4.63 -9.61
C LEU A 17 -0.81 5.63 -10.54
N ASP A 18 -1.17 6.90 -10.40
CA ASP A 18 -0.46 7.99 -11.04
C ASP A 18 0.96 8.10 -10.48
N ASN A 19 1.87 8.73 -11.22
CA ASN A 19 3.29 8.80 -10.87
C ASN A 19 3.53 9.37 -9.47
N ARG A 20 2.82 10.44 -9.12
CA ARG A 20 3.01 11.10 -7.83
C ARG A 20 2.68 10.16 -6.68
N ARG A 21 1.54 9.48 -6.75
CA ARG A 21 1.12 8.57 -5.68
C ARG A 21 1.97 7.32 -5.66
N LEU A 22 2.30 6.78 -6.82
CA LEU A 22 3.18 5.62 -6.89
C LEU A 22 4.54 5.89 -6.23
N GLY A 23 5.15 7.02 -6.53
CA GLY A 23 6.43 7.40 -5.94
C GLY A 23 6.35 7.54 -4.43
N LYS A 24 5.28 8.15 -3.93
CA LYS A 24 5.06 8.33 -2.50
C LYS A 24 4.82 7.01 -1.77
N GLN A 25 4.14 6.04 -2.40
CA GLN A 25 3.88 4.75 -1.77
C GLN A 25 5.16 4.04 -1.34
N ARG A 26 6.21 4.14 -2.13
CA ARG A 26 7.51 3.55 -1.83
C ARG A 26 8.05 4.07 -0.49
N VAL A 27 7.99 5.37 -0.29
CA VAL A 27 8.49 6.03 0.91
C VAL A 27 7.56 5.79 2.10
N GLU A 28 6.26 5.91 1.90
CA GLU A 28 5.27 5.73 2.96
C GLU A 28 5.28 4.31 3.51
N CYS A 29 5.48 3.30 2.66
CA CYS A 29 5.60 1.91 3.12
C CYS A 29 6.79 1.72 4.06
N LYS A 30 7.92 2.38 3.76
CA LYS A 30 9.07 2.34 4.67
C LYS A 30 8.74 2.99 6.01
N GLN A 31 8.05 4.13 5.99
CA GLN A 31 7.63 4.82 7.21
C GLN A 31 6.69 3.95 8.05
N ILE A 32 5.74 3.27 7.40
CA ILE A 32 4.81 2.34 8.08
C ILE A 32 5.59 1.19 8.72
N LEU A 33 6.50 0.58 7.95
CA LEU A 33 7.29 -0.55 8.43
C LEU A 33 8.11 -0.18 9.66
N LEU A 34 8.76 0.98 9.63
CA LEU A 34 9.54 1.48 10.77
C LEU A 34 8.63 1.80 11.95
N ALA A 35 7.44 2.35 11.71
CA ALA A 35 6.47 2.65 12.78
C ALA A 35 6.00 1.40 13.50
N MET A 36 5.90 0.26 12.80
CA MET A 36 5.48 -1.01 13.39
C MET A 36 6.43 -1.50 14.49
N SER A 37 7.71 -1.12 14.43
CA SER A 37 8.71 -1.53 15.42
C SER A 37 8.80 -0.60 16.61
N LYS A 38 8.02 0.49 16.62
CA LYS A 38 8.04 1.50 17.69
C LYS A 38 6.81 1.37 18.58
N THR A 39 6.94 1.83 19.82
CA THR A 39 5.84 1.85 20.79
C THR A 39 5.22 3.23 20.95
N SER A 40 5.89 4.29 20.47
CA SER A 40 5.43 5.67 20.60
C SER A 40 5.95 6.53 19.46
N GLY A 41 5.29 7.65 19.22
CA GLY A 41 5.69 8.65 18.22
C GLY A 41 4.94 8.51 16.90
N GLY A 42 5.16 9.48 16.03
CA GLY A 42 4.72 9.62 14.67
C GLY A 42 3.55 8.78 14.19
N TRP A 43 3.84 7.80 13.35
CA TRP A 43 2.84 7.01 12.64
C TRP A 43 2.40 5.74 13.37
N VAL A 44 2.84 5.51 14.62
CA VAL A 44 2.59 4.25 15.36
C VAL A 44 1.10 3.95 15.46
N ASN A 45 0.28 4.95 15.74
CA ASN A 45 -1.16 4.79 15.90
C ASN A 45 -1.97 5.16 14.65
N HIS A 46 -1.30 5.45 13.55
CA HIS A 46 -2.02 5.75 12.30
C HIS A 46 -2.76 4.50 11.79
N PRO A 47 -4.00 4.66 11.29
CA PRO A 47 -4.77 3.52 10.77
C PRO A 47 -4.02 2.68 9.73
N ALA A 48 -3.24 3.32 8.86
CA ALA A 48 -2.45 2.59 7.85
C ALA A 48 -1.42 1.66 8.50
N THR A 49 -0.81 2.09 9.61
CA THR A 49 0.12 1.25 10.37
C THR A 49 -0.61 0.11 11.07
N LYS A 50 -1.75 0.43 11.69
CA LYS A 50 -2.51 -0.56 12.44
C LYS A 50 -3.04 -1.69 11.57
N MET A 51 -3.51 -1.38 10.35
CA MET A 51 -4.08 -2.40 9.47
C MET A 51 -3.06 -3.42 8.98
N TRP A 52 -1.79 -3.03 8.88
CA TRP A 52 -0.72 -3.92 8.43
C TRP A 52 -0.04 -4.67 9.58
N ARG A 53 -0.32 -4.34 10.85
CA ARG A 53 0.33 -5.03 11.98
C ARG A 53 0.11 -6.52 11.90
N GLY A 54 1.20 -7.28 12.08
CA GLY A 54 1.19 -8.74 11.93
C GLY A 54 1.31 -9.21 10.49
N HIS A 55 1.42 -8.29 9.51
CA HIS A 55 1.52 -8.60 8.09
C HIS A 55 2.69 -7.86 7.44
N GLU A 56 3.83 -7.80 8.14
CA GLU A 56 5.01 -7.06 7.70
C GLU A 56 5.55 -7.58 6.37
N ILE A 57 5.55 -8.91 6.18
CA ILE A 57 6.03 -9.53 4.94
C ILE A 57 5.15 -9.09 3.76
N GLU A 58 3.83 -9.10 3.92
CA GLU A 58 2.92 -8.68 2.86
C GLU A 58 3.02 -7.18 2.57
N LEU A 59 3.24 -6.36 3.61
CA LEU A 59 3.50 -4.93 3.38
C LEU A 59 4.75 -4.74 2.53
N CYS A 60 5.81 -5.49 2.80
CA CYS A 60 7.04 -5.42 2.00
C CYS A 60 6.80 -5.88 0.56
N ARG A 61 5.95 -6.88 0.34
CA ARG A 61 5.57 -7.33 -1.01
C ARG A 61 4.79 -6.25 -1.76
N TYR A 62 3.86 -5.59 -1.07
CA TYR A 62 3.14 -4.44 -1.63
C TYR A 62 4.13 -3.34 -2.03
N ALA A 63 5.02 -2.98 -1.11
CA ALA A 63 6.03 -1.94 -1.36
C ALA A 63 6.96 -2.31 -2.51
N HIS A 64 7.38 -3.57 -2.58
CA HIS A 64 8.23 -4.05 -3.67
C HIS A 64 7.54 -3.93 -5.03
N ALA A 65 6.24 -4.23 -5.08
CA ALA A 65 5.45 -4.05 -6.30
C ALA A 65 5.42 -2.58 -6.75
N MET A 66 5.32 -1.64 -5.79
CA MET A 66 5.40 -0.21 -6.09
C MET A 66 6.76 0.18 -6.65
N CYS A 67 7.84 -0.35 -6.06
CA CYS A 67 9.21 -0.09 -6.53
C CYS A 67 9.42 -0.64 -7.94
N ARG A 68 8.92 -1.84 -8.22
CA ARG A 68 9.06 -2.46 -9.55
C ARG A 68 8.35 -1.64 -10.62
N GLU A 69 7.13 -1.19 -10.34
CA GLU A 69 6.38 -0.35 -11.29
C GLU A 69 7.07 1.00 -11.51
N TRP A 70 7.65 1.56 -10.45
CA TRP A 70 8.41 2.80 -10.51
C TRP A 70 9.58 2.69 -11.51
N VAL A 71 10.36 1.60 -11.38
CA VAL A 71 11.47 1.31 -12.30
C VAL A 71 10.96 1.04 -13.72
N GLN A 72 9.84 0.31 -13.84
CA GLN A 72 9.22 0.01 -15.13
C GLN A 72 8.85 1.29 -15.89
N ARG A 73 8.48 2.34 -15.17
CA ARG A 73 8.16 3.65 -15.76
C ARG A 73 9.41 4.49 -16.11
N GLY A 74 10.61 3.98 -15.85
CA GLY A 74 11.86 4.64 -16.19
C GLY A 74 12.49 5.46 -15.06
N TYR A 75 11.98 5.36 -13.85
CA TYR A 75 12.52 6.07 -12.69
C TYR A 75 13.52 5.23 -11.92
N LYS A 76 14.42 5.89 -11.20
CA LYS A 76 15.39 5.20 -10.34
C LYS A 76 14.75 4.89 -8.98
N ASP A 77 15.02 3.71 -8.46
CA ASP A 77 14.56 3.28 -7.14
C ASP A 77 15.75 2.88 -6.28
N ASN A 78 15.68 3.25 -4.99
CA ASN A 78 16.68 2.89 -4.00
C ASN A 78 16.07 2.16 -2.79
N LEU A 79 14.80 1.75 -2.87
CA LEU A 79 14.09 1.12 -1.75
C LEU A 79 13.79 -0.35 -1.98
N ALA A 80 13.81 -0.86 -3.22
CA ALA A 80 13.48 -2.25 -3.51
C ALA A 80 14.38 -3.22 -2.71
N VAL A 81 15.67 -2.92 -2.62
CA VAL A 81 16.63 -3.74 -1.87
C VAL A 81 16.27 -3.76 -0.38
N PHE A 82 15.90 -2.61 0.18
CA PHE A 82 15.48 -2.51 1.57
C PHE A 82 14.30 -3.46 1.86
N PHE A 83 13.28 -3.45 1.00
CA PHE A 83 12.10 -4.30 1.21
C PHE A 83 12.42 -5.78 0.97
N ALA A 84 13.24 -6.10 -0.01
CA ALA A 84 13.66 -7.48 -0.26
C ALA A 84 14.44 -8.05 0.92
N ASP A 85 15.36 -7.28 1.47
CA ASP A 85 16.15 -7.69 2.65
C ASP A 85 15.24 -7.86 3.86
N ALA A 86 14.27 -6.97 4.05
CA ALA A 86 13.31 -7.06 5.14
C ALA A 86 12.48 -8.34 5.07
N VAL A 87 12.03 -8.74 3.87
CA VAL A 87 11.30 -9.99 3.68
C VAL A 87 12.13 -11.18 4.12
N LEU A 88 13.39 -11.24 3.73
CA LEU A 88 14.29 -12.32 4.12
C LEU A 88 14.46 -12.40 5.63
N GLN A 89 14.66 -11.24 6.27
CA GLN A 89 14.81 -11.17 7.71
C GLN A 89 13.53 -11.61 8.43
N PHE A 90 12.38 -11.14 7.98
CA PHE A 90 11.10 -11.49 8.62
C PHE A 90 10.77 -12.97 8.46
N HIS A 91 11.08 -13.58 7.32
CA HIS A 91 10.95 -15.03 7.15
C HIS A 91 11.87 -15.78 8.12
N GLY A 92 13.11 -15.33 8.27
CA GLY A 92 14.04 -15.91 9.23
C GLY A 92 13.56 -15.80 10.67
N ASP A 93 12.82 -14.73 10.99
CA ASP A 93 12.23 -14.50 12.31
C ASP A 93 10.91 -15.26 12.53
N GLY A 94 10.44 -15.98 11.54
CA GLY A 94 9.18 -16.74 11.63
C GLY A 94 7.93 -15.85 11.59
N ARG A 95 8.01 -14.66 10.98
CA ARG A 95 6.87 -13.78 10.86
C ARG A 95 5.81 -14.35 9.93
N ASN A 96 4.56 -13.89 10.11
CA ASN A 96 3.41 -14.33 9.34
C ASN A 96 3.59 -14.03 7.84
N PRO A 97 3.61 -15.04 6.95
CA PRO A 97 3.78 -14.82 5.52
C PRO A 97 2.45 -14.69 4.76
N TYR A 98 1.32 -14.79 5.44
CA TYR A 98 0.01 -14.84 4.79
C TYR A 98 -0.56 -13.45 4.55
N PRO A 99 -1.41 -13.28 3.51
CA PRO A 99 -2.08 -12.01 3.24
C PRO A 99 -2.97 -11.59 4.41
N PRO A 100 -3.16 -10.27 4.60
CA PRO A 100 -4.14 -9.79 5.59
C PRO A 100 -5.55 -10.26 5.22
N PRO A 101 -6.41 -10.53 6.23
CA PRO A 101 -7.77 -11.02 5.96
C PRO A 101 -8.66 -10.00 5.22
N TRP A 102 -8.34 -8.73 5.28
CA TRP A 102 -9.08 -7.68 4.59
C TRP A 102 -8.73 -7.55 3.10
N LEU A 103 -7.63 -8.18 2.66
CA LEU A 103 -7.25 -8.15 1.26
C LEU A 103 -8.27 -8.97 0.46
N GLY A 104 -8.87 -8.33 -0.54
CA GLY A 104 -9.95 -8.92 -1.33
C GLY A 104 -11.35 -8.51 -0.89
N ASP A 105 -11.48 -7.78 0.22
CA ASP A 105 -12.77 -7.21 0.63
C ASP A 105 -13.14 -6.08 -0.34
N GLU A 106 -14.21 -6.28 -1.12
CA GLU A 106 -14.60 -5.35 -2.17
C GLU A 106 -14.91 -3.95 -1.62
N SER A 107 -15.54 -3.86 -0.46
CA SER A 107 -15.85 -2.55 0.13
C SER A 107 -14.58 -1.76 0.46
N PHE A 108 -13.52 -2.46 0.86
CA PHE A 108 -12.21 -1.85 1.13
C PHE A 108 -11.60 -1.30 -0.17
N HIS A 109 -11.53 -2.12 -1.20
CA HIS A 109 -10.94 -1.71 -2.48
C HIS A 109 -11.76 -0.62 -3.16
N ALA A 110 -13.10 -0.71 -3.09
CA ALA A 110 -13.99 0.32 -3.63
C ALA A 110 -13.77 1.67 -2.95
N SER A 111 -13.53 1.69 -1.65
CA SER A 111 -13.24 2.94 -0.92
C SER A 111 -11.95 3.59 -1.41
N HIS A 112 -10.96 2.79 -1.79
CA HIS A 112 -9.70 3.29 -2.35
C HIS A 112 -9.90 3.86 -3.75
N ARG A 113 -10.66 3.17 -4.61
CA ARG A 113 -10.98 3.69 -5.94
C ARG A 113 -11.73 5.02 -5.85
N SER A 114 -12.71 5.10 -4.95
CA SER A 114 -13.47 6.32 -4.71
C SER A 114 -12.58 7.50 -4.30
N ASN A 115 -11.65 7.23 -3.37
CA ASN A 115 -10.76 8.28 -2.89
C ASN A 115 -9.76 8.73 -3.95
N LEU A 116 -9.28 7.82 -4.79
CA LEU A 116 -8.43 8.17 -5.92
C LEU A 116 -9.18 9.01 -6.95
N LEU A 117 -10.43 8.67 -7.26
CA LEU A 117 -11.29 9.47 -8.14
C LEU A 117 -11.48 10.89 -7.60
N ARG A 118 -11.64 11.04 -6.29
CA ARG A 118 -11.77 12.36 -5.67
C ARG A 118 -10.49 13.18 -5.78
N LYS A 119 -9.34 12.52 -5.58
CA LYS A 119 -8.04 13.20 -5.56
C LYS A 119 -7.55 13.62 -6.93
N ALA A 120 -7.80 12.79 -7.95
CA ALA A 120 -7.34 13.05 -9.31
C ALA A 120 -8.35 12.52 -10.33
N PRO A 121 -9.52 13.17 -10.43
CA PRO A 121 -10.61 12.68 -11.28
C PRO A 121 -10.22 12.56 -12.75
N ASP A 122 -9.42 13.50 -13.27
CA ASP A 122 -9.01 13.47 -14.67
C ASP A 122 -8.13 12.26 -15.00
N TYR A 123 -7.28 11.85 -14.05
CA TYR A 123 -6.43 10.68 -14.24
C TYR A 123 -7.23 9.39 -14.11
N TYR A 124 -7.99 9.23 -13.03
CA TYR A 124 -8.63 7.96 -12.68
C TYR A 124 -9.92 7.70 -13.48
N ALA A 125 -10.44 8.69 -14.19
CA ALA A 125 -11.56 8.49 -15.11
C ALA A 125 -11.26 7.43 -16.19
N ARG A 126 -9.99 7.22 -16.52
CA ARG A 126 -9.58 6.26 -17.55
C ARG A 126 -9.95 4.81 -17.23
N TYR A 127 -10.17 4.49 -15.96
CA TYR A 127 -10.44 3.11 -15.55
C TYR A 127 -11.91 2.73 -15.58
N GLY A 128 -12.82 3.71 -15.80
CA GLY A 128 -14.25 3.44 -15.87
C GLY A 128 -14.84 2.91 -14.57
N TRP A 129 -14.26 3.26 -13.44
CA TRP A 129 -14.77 2.83 -12.14
C TRP A 129 -16.15 3.41 -11.86
N SER A 130 -17.05 2.59 -11.29
CA SER A 130 -18.44 2.98 -11.03
C SER A 130 -18.66 3.63 -9.67
N GLU A 131 -17.65 3.63 -8.79
CA GLU A 131 -17.78 4.20 -7.45
C GLU A 131 -17.99 5.71 -7.52
N PRO A 132 -18.83 6.27 -6.61
CA PRO A 132 -18.88 7.73 -6.43
C PRO A 132 -17.55 8.21 -5.83
N ALA A 133 -17.25 9.49 -5.96
CA ALA A 133 -15.99 10.06 -5.49
C ALA A 133 -16.04 10.55 -4.04
N ASP A 134 -16.97 10.07 -3.25
CA ASP A 134 -17.23 10.57 -1.88
C ASP A 134 -17.31 9.48 -0.81
N LEU A 135 -16.93 8.24 -1.12
CA LEU A 135 -16.91 7.18 -0.12
C LEU A 135 -15.79 7.44 0.91
N PRO A 136 -16.08 7.26 2.21
CA PRO A 136 -15.02 7.31 3.20
C PRO A 136 -14.11 6.07 3.07
N TYR A 137 -12.85 6.21 3.53
CA TYR A 137 -11.96 5.05 3.60
C TYR A 137 -12.53 4.00 4.54
N VAL A 138 -12.47 2.75 4.10
CA VAL A 138 -12.67 1.61 4.99
C VAL A 138 -11.31 1.28 5.62
N TRP A 139 -11.22 1.41 6.94
CA TRP A 139 -10.00 1.05 7.68
C TRP A 139 -10.24 -0.26 8.42
N PRO A 140 -9.64 -1.38 7.95
CA PRO A 140 -9.86 -2.68 8.60
C PRO A 140 -9.03 -2.81 9.87
N ILE A 141 -9.41 -2.06 10.88
CA ILE A 141 -8.73 -2.01 12.18
C ILE A 141 -9.60 -2.73 13.21
N GLN A 142 -8.94 -3.52 14.02
CA GLN A 142 -9.60 -4.15 15.16
C GLN A 142 -9.44 -3.34 16.45
#